data_b627c670abfc3e80209e80b04449283e
#
_entry.id   b627c670abfc3e80209e80b04449283e
#
_cell.length_a   1.000
_cell.length_b   1.000
_cell.length_c   1.000
_cell.angle_alpha   90.00
_cell.angle_beta   90.00
_cell.angle_gamma   90.00
#
_symmetry.space_group_name_H-M   'P 1'
#
loop_
_entity.id
_entity.type
_entity.pdbx_description
1 polymer ?
#
loop_
_entity_poly.entity_id
_entity_poly.type
_entity_poly.pdbx_seq_one_letter_code
_entity_poly.pdbx_strand_id
1 'polypeptide(L)'
;MSSFFETVRKRFDKAEKRLDQFNAGPALDILGRVERLGYDVASVSGLPETRLNELLLFERATGDSVTAMALALDPDSIGCAMLGRAENVEAGNRVRGTSTVASVPVGEALLGRTVDSLGNPLDGGSKLEASPREPVDKPAPGIIERDFVNEPLYTGLAVIDAMLPLGRGQRELIIGDRETGKTAIAVDTMVNQRDSGVICVYCAVGQKLSSVTEVIDAVRRYGAPERCIFVIAAADDPPGLQWLAPYAACTMAEYFSERGKDALLVIDDLTQHAVIYRQLSLLLRNPPGREAYPGDIFYIHSRLLERAAKLGRERGGGSLTALPIAATEEGNLSGYIPTNLISITDGQIVLEPRLFHEGQKPAVNVGKSVSRVGGKSQVTAMRQAAETLRLEYAQFLELEIFTRFGGMVDERTKRIIEHGRRIRAILTQPQFAPLPMPHQVALLLALNEGMLDRLPLEKVPQLRDSLRRWFSDHGSAVFERVAVTGEVDEASRKSLRENVAKLVFELSGSATPSLAPS
;
A
#
# COMPACT_ATOMS: atom_id res chain seq x y z
N MET A 1 28.06 -7.19 -54.02
CA MET A 1 29.05 -8.04 -53.32
C MET A 1 29.62 -7.43 -52.02
N SER A 2 29.78 -6.11 -51.93
CA SER A 2 30.31 -5.43 -50.70
C SER A 2 29.48 -5.65 -49.42
N SER A 3 28.16 -5.59 -49.49
CA SER A 3 27.24 -5.71 -48.32
C SER A 3 27.24 -7.11 -47.66
N PHE A 4 27.44 -8.16 -48.45
CA PHE A 4 27.51 -9.53 -47.92
C PHE A 4 28.76 -9.74 -47.07
N PHE A 5 29.91 -9.30 -47.59
CA PHE A 5 31.20 -9.40 -46.84
C PHE A 5 31.21 -8.59 -45.56
N GLU A 6 30.58 -7.42 -45.54
CA GLU A 6 30.44 -6.60 -44.32
C GLU A 6 29.55 -7.27 -43.25
N THR A 7 28.47 -7.91 -43.70
CA THR A 7 27.55 -8.63 -42.77
C THR A 7 28.23 -9.87 -42.18
N VAL A 8 29.00 -10.60 -43.01
CA VAL A 8 29.78 -11.75 -42.54
C VAL A 8 30.86 -11.32 -41.59
N ARG A 9 31.58 -10.24 -41.86
CA ARG A 9 32.62 -9.70 -40.98
C ARG A 9 32.06 -9.26 -39.64
N LYS A 10 30.93 -8.55 -39.58
CA LYS A 10 30.23 -8.18 -38.34
C LYS A 10 29.78 -9.40 -37.50
N ARG A 11 29.42 -10.51 -38.18
CA ARG A 11 29.08 -11.76 -37.48
C ARG A 11 30.33 -12.47 -36.92
N PHE A 12 31.44 -12.41 -37.63
CA PHE A 12 32.72 -12.93 -37.15
C PHE A 12 33.25 -12.12 -35.95
N ASP A 13 33.28 -10.79 -36.04
CA ASP A 13 33.69 -9.90 -34.93
C ASP A 13 32.81 -10.08 -33.68
N LYS A 14 31.52 -10.37 -33.88
CA LYS A 14 30.59 -10.65 -32.79
C LYS A 14 30.80 -12.05 -32.17
N ALA A 15 31.19 -13.03 -32.98
CA ALA A 15 31.53 -14.36 -32.51
C ALA A 15 32.89 -14.37 -31.79
N GLU A 16 33.88 -13.64 -32.29
CA GLU A 16 35.18 -13.46 -31.68
C GLU A 16 35.08 -12.78 -30.34
N LYS A 17 34.32 -11.68 -30.21
CA LYS A 17 34.03 -11.05 -28.91
C LYS A 17 33.27 -11.95 -27.93
N ARG A 18 32.48 -12.91 -28.42
CA ARG A 18 31.83 -13.91 -27.56
C ARG A 18 32.80 -14.99 -27.12
N LEU A 19 33.75 -15.38 -27.95
CA LEU A 19 34.81 -16.33 -27.66
C LEU A 19 35.82 -15.76 -26.66
N ASP A 20 36.17 -14.48 -26.79
CA ASP A 20 37.06 -13.78 -25.83
C ASP A 20 36.41 -13.61 -24.43
N GLN A 21 35.09 -13.62 -24.36
CA GLN A 21 34.34 -13.63 -23.12
C GLN A 21 34.13 -15.05 -22.55
N PHE A 22 34.47 -16.08 -23.32
CA PHE A 22 34.35 -17.47 -22.92
C PHE A 22 35.63 -17.89 -22.18
N ASN A 23 35.59 -17.76 -20.88
CA ASN A 23 36.69 -18.23 -20.03
C ASN A 23 36.65 -19.78 -20.01
N ALA A 24 37.37 -20.43 -20.92
CA ALA A 24 37.46 -21.88 -21.05
C ALA A 24 38.44 -22.51 -20.00
N GLY A 25 38.49 -21.92 -18.80
CA GLY A 25 39.08 -22.61 -17.66
C GLY A 25 38.19 -23.79 -17.22
N PRO A 26 38.72 -24.82 -16.58
CA PRO A 26 37.87 -25.83 -15.98
C PRO A 26 36.99 -25.13 -14.96
N ALA A 27 35.71 -24.97 -15.31
CA ALA A 27 34.70 -24.52 -14.34
C ALA A 27 34.58 -25.69 -13.34
N LEU A 28 35.24 -25.56 -12.22
CA LEU A 28 34.96 -26.39 -11.05
C LEU A 28 33.56 -25.97 -10.59
N ASP A 29 32.55 -26.71 -11.04
CA ASP A 29 31.20 -26.60 -10.49
C ASP A 29 31.27 -27.00 -9.02
N ILE A 30 31.31 -26.04 -8.11
CA ILE A 30 31.17 -26.29 -6.69
C ILE A 30 29.74 -26.75 -6.45
N LEU A 31 29.58 -28.04 -6.16
CA LEU A 31 28.28 -28.65 -5.92
C LEU A 31 28.05 -28.82 -4.43
N GLY A 32 27.00 -28.24 -3.91
CA GLY A 32 26.47 -28.55 -2.60
C GLY A 32 25.59 -29.80 -2.60
N ARG A 33 25.20 -30.22 -1.42
CA ARG A 33 24.27 -31.33 -1.22
C ARG A 33 23.18 -30.95 -0.23
N VAL A 34 21.98 -31.42 -0.48
CA VAL A 34 20.87 -31.34 0.47
C VAL A 34 21.15 -32.29 1.61
N GLU A 35 21.32 -31.78 2.81
CA GLU A 35 21.48 -32.59 4.01
C GLU A 35 20.13 -32.94 4.62
N ARG A 36 19.24 -31.99 4.64
CA ARG A 36 17.91 -32.12 5.21
C ARG A 36 16.92 -31.27 4.43
N LEU A 37 15.72 -31.80 4.21
CA LEU A 37 14.57 -31.09 3.67
C LEU A 37 13.37 -31.32 4.60
N GLY A 38 12.60 -30.29 4.87
CA GLY A 38 11.33 -30.38 5.62
C GLY A 38 10.52 -29.11 5.50
N TYR A 39 9.25 -29.24 5.15
CA TYR A 39 8.29 -28.13 5.11
C TYR A 39 8.78 -26.90 4.32
N ASP A 40 9.30 -27.12 3.09
CA ASP A 40 9.81 -26.07 2.21
C ASP A 40 11.05 -25.29 2.73
N VAL A 41 11.78 -25.89 3.67
CA VAL A 41 13.08 -25.42 4.15
C VAL A 41 14.11 -26.53 3.98
N ALA A 42 15.29 -26.19 3.46
CA ALA A 42 16.40 -27.13 3.26
C ALA A 42 17.65 -26.67 4.00
N SER A 43 18.43 -27.63 4.48
CA SER A 43 19.82 -27.42 4.89
C SER A 43 20.74 -27.99 3.81
N VAL A 44 21.73 -27.20 3.39
CA VAL A 44 22.65 -27.51 2.30
C VAL A 44 24.09 -27.38 2.81
N SER A 45 24.98 -28.29 2.42
CA SER A 45 26.42 -28.20 2.67
C SER A 45 27.20 -28.08 1.36
N GLY A 46 28.49 -27.74 1.47
CA GLY A 46 29.43 -27.78 0.35
C GLY A 46 29.44 -26.55 -0.58
N LEU A 47 28.80 -25.43 -0.22
CA LEU A 47 28.79 -24.17 -0.97
C LEU A 47 29.38 -23.03 -0.13
N PRO A 48 30.69 -22.98 0.14
CA PRO A 48 31.29 -22.03 1.09
C PRO A 48 31.22 -20.54 0.64
N GLU A 49 31.03 -20.29 -0.64
CA GLU A 49 30.99 -18.92 -1.19
C GLU A 49 29.57 -18.35 -1.32
N THR A 50 28.55 -19.09 -0.87
CA THR A 50 27.16 -18.65 -0.92
C THR A 50 26.95 -17.37 -0.12
N ARG A 51 26.21 -16.45 -0.69
CA ARG A 51 25.84 -15.17 -0.06
C ARG A 51 24.42 -15.22 0.50
N LEU A 52 24.16 -14.40 1.48
CA LEU A 52 22.79 -14.22 1.97
C LEU A 52 21.89 -13.71 0.83
N ASN A 53 20.66 -14.23 0.74
CA ASN A 53 19.70 -13.99 -0.33
C ASN A 53 20.15 -14.48 -1.73
N GLU A 54 21.19 -15.29 -1.84
CA GLU A 54 21.57 -15.93 -3.10
C GLU A 54 20.54 -16.98 -3.50
N LEU A 55 20.25 -17.07 -4.80
CA LEU A 55 19.41 -18.10 -5.36
C LEU A 55 20.24 -19.38 -5.60
N LEU A 56 19.73 -20.51 -5.13
CA LEU A 56 20.33 -21.83 -5.29
C LEU A 56 19.39 -22.71 -6.11
N LEU A 57 19.95 -23.55 -6.97
CA LEU A 57 19.22 -24.51 -7.81
C LEU A 57 19.36 -25.91 -7.24
N PHE A 58 18.26 -26.48 -6.81
CA PHE A 58 18.15 -27.84 -6.29
C PHE A 58 17.76 -28.78 -7.42
N GLU A 59 18.64 -29.74 -7.75
CA GLU A 59 18.35 -30.75 -8.76
C GLU A 59 17.35 -31.77 -8.18
N ARG A 60 16.25 -32.00 -8.90
CA ARG A 60 15.27 -33.01 -8.53
C ARG A 60 15.65 -34.38 -9.11
N ALA A 61 15.12 -35.44 -8.53
CA ALA A 61 15.25 -36.78 -9.09
C ALA A 61 14.71 -36.93 -10.52
N THR A 62 13.79 -36.05 -10.92
CA THR A 62 13.20 -35.96 -12.26
C THR A 62 14.11 -35.29 -13.30
N GLY A 63 15.25 -34.71 -12.87
CA GLY A 63 16.22 -34.05 -13.75
C GLY A 63 15.95 -32.56 -14.03
N ASP A 64 14.83 -32.02 -13.54
CA ASP A 64 14.57 -30.58 -13.48
C ASP A 64 15.13 -29.96 -12.18
N SER A 65 15.05 -28.65 -12.03
CA SER A 65 15.52 -27.97 -10.83
C SER A 65 14.46 -27.07 -10.22
N VAL A 66 14.50 -26.92 -8.89
CA VAL A 66 13.70 -25.94 -8.15
C VAL A 66 14.61 -24.92 -7.51
N THR A 67 14.16 -23.65 -7.50
CA THR A 67 14.89 -22.54 -6.92
C THR A 67 14.61 -22.45 -5.42
N ALA A 68 15.66 -22.20 -4.64
CA ALA A 68 15.56 -21.82 -3.23
C ALA A 68 16.43 -20.59 -2.98
N MET A 69 16.22 -19.93 -1.85
CA MET A 69 16.98 -18.77 -1.44
C MET A 69 17.69 -19.03 -0.12
N ALA A 70 18.98 -18.69 -0.05
CA ALA A 70 19.78 -18.78 1.17
C ALA A 70 19.32 -17.71 2.18
N LEU A 71 18.79 -18.16 3.33
CA LEU A 71 18.29 -17.28 4.41
C LEU A 71 19.19 -17.28 5.65
N ALA A 72 19.96 -18.34 5.86
CA ALA A 72 20.87 -18.45 6.99
C ALA A 72 22.19 -19.07 6.51
N LEU A 73 23.30 -18.55 7.02
CA LEU A 73 24.65 -19.00 6.69
C LEU A 73 25.34 -19.40 8.00
N ASP A 74 25.51 -20.69 8.20
CA ASP A 74 26.27 -21.26 9.29
C ASP A 74 27.63 -21.75 8.76
N PRO A 75 28.65 -21.99 9.63
CA PRO A 75 29.97 -22.42 9.17
C PRO A 75 29.95 -23.71 8.33
N ASP A 76 29.06 -24.65 8.63
CA ASP A 76 28.98 -25.95 7.99
C ASP A 76 27.74 -26.18 7.14
N SER A 77 26.77 -25.26 7.21
CA SER A 77 25.48 -25.41 6.49
C SER A 77 24.84 -24.10 6.07
N ILE A 78 24.01 -24.17 5.05
CA ILE A 78 23.23 -23.07 4.53
C ILE A 78 21.77 -23.42 4.72
N GLY A 79 21.05 -22.58 5.45
CA GLY A 79 19.60 -22.67 5.59
C GLY A 79 18.89 -21.99 4.42
N CYS A 80 18.09 -22.75 3.67
CA CYS A 80 17.42 -22.28 2.47
C CYS A 80 15.90 -22.35 2.60
N ALA A 81 15.20 -21.34 2.12
CA ALA A 81 13.76 -21.41 1.87
C ALA A 81 13.49 -21.72 0.39
N MET A 82 12.64 -22.70 0.15
CA MET A 82 12.23 -23.05 -1.21
C MET A 82 11.33 -21.94 -1.80
N LEU A 83 11.60 -21.57 -3.04
CA LEU A 83 10.81 -20.63 -3.83
C LEU A 83 9.91 -21.33 -4.86
N GLY A 84 9.85 -22.65 -4.79
CA GLY A 84 8.99 -23.52 -5.58
C GLY A 84 8.64 -24.75 -4.77
N ARG A 85 7.67 -25.52 -5.22
CA ARG A 85 7.28 -26.77 -4.54
C ARG A 85 8.45 -27.74 -4.45
N ALA A 86 8.75 -28.19 -3.25
CA ALA A 86 9.89 -29.07 -2.97
C ALA A 86 9.64 -30.55 -3.35
N GLU A 87 8.60 -30.85 -4.12
CA GLU A 87 8.29 -32.20 -4.60
C GLU A 87 9.48 -32.83 -5.34
N ASN A 88 9.80 -34.06 -5.02
CA ASN A 88 10.93 -34.81 -5.60
C ASN A 88 12.33 -34.21 -5.33
N VAL A 89 12.48 -33.37 -4.32
CA VAL A 89 13.76 -33.00 -3.74
C VAL A 89 14.01 -33.91 -2.54
N GLU A 90 15.17 -34.54 -2.50
CA GLU A 90 15.54 -35.51 -1.46
C GLU A 90 16.90 -35.17 -0.83
N ALA A 91 17.13 -35.66 0.37
CA ALA A 91 18.45 -35.59 0.97
C ALA A 91 19.48 -36.28 0.06
N GLY A 92 20.62 -35.64 -0.10
CA GLY A 92 21.68 -36.10 -1.03
C GLY A 92 21.57 -35.53 -2.45
N ASN A 93 20.45 -34.89 -2.84
CA ASN A 93 20.34 -34.21 -4.13
C ASN A 93 21.41 -33.11 -4.25
N ARG A 94 21.81 -32.83 -5.50
CA ARG A 94 22.78 -31.79 -5.80
C ARG A 94 22.17 -30.43 -5.73
N VAL A 95 22.96 -29.46 -5.26
CA VAL A 95 22.60 -28.04 -5.22
C VAL A 95 23.69 -27.23 -5.90
N ARG A 96 23.29 -26.30 -6.77
CA ARG A 96 24.21 -25.37 -7.45
C ARG A 96 24.00 -23.97 -6.95
N GLY A 97 25.07 -23.26 -6.63
CA GLY A 97 25.05 -21.81 -6.48
C GLY A 97 24.84 -21.13 -7.82
N THR A 98 24.06 -20.05 -7.82
CA THR A 98 23.88 -19.24 -9.03
C THR A 98 24.78 -18.01 -9.05
N SER A 99 25.45 -17.72 -7.92
CA SER A 99 26.18 -16.46 -7.68
C SER A 99 25.32 -15.22 -7.87
N THR A 100 24.00 -15.39 -7.91
CA THR A 100 23.03 -14.32 -8.16
C THR A 100 22.12 -14.17 -6.96
N VAL A 101 22.08 -12.97 -6.38
CA VAL A 101 21.12 -12.64 -5.33
C VAL A 101 19.70 -12.52 -5.89
N ALA A 102 18.71 -12.80 -5.07
CA ALA A 102 17.31 -12.68 -5.45
C ALA A 102 17.03 -11.29 -6.05
N SER A 103 16.52 -11.28 -7.28
CA SER A 103 16.24 -10.07 -8.05
C SER A 103 14.92 -10.20 -8.79
N VAL A 104 14.29 -9.06 -9.07
CA VAL A 104 13.01 -8.99 -9.77
C VAL A 104 13.08 -8.10 -10.99
N PRO A 105 12.27 -8.36 -12.02
CA PRO A 105 12.15 -7.43 -13.15
C PRO A 105 11.56 -6.12 -12.65
N VAL A 106 12.01 -5.00 -13.21
CA VAL A 106 11.53 -3.66 -12.92
C VAL A 106 11.24 -2.92 -14.23
N GLY A 107 10.44 -1.86 -14.16
CA GLY A 107 10.19 -1.02 -15.32
C GLY A 107 8.73 -0.97 -15.77
N GLU A 108 8.50 -0.19 -16.82
CA GLU A 108 7.16 0.08 -17.34
C GLU A 108 6.46 -1.16 -17.90
N ALA A 109 7.21 -2.19 -18.31
CA ALA A 109 6.67 -3.46 -18.77
C ALA A 109 5.87 -4.23 -17.71
N LEU A 110 6.00 -3.86 -16.43
CA LEU A 110 5.21 -4.41 -15.31
C LEU A 110 3.86 -3.73 -15.13
N LEU A 111 3.64 -2.57 -15.72
CA LEU A 111 2.39 -1.84 -15.58
C LEU A 111 1.23 -2.64 -16.17
N GLY A 112 0.16 -2.77 -15.41
CA GLY A 112 -1.01 -3.59 -15.77
C GLY A 112 -0.85 -5.08 -15.50
N ARG A 113 0.33 -5.55 -15.03
CA ARG A 113 0.65 -6.96 -14.89
C ARG A 113 0.38 -7.51 -13.48
N THR A 114 0.09 -8.79 -13.46
CA THR A 114 0.02 -9.60 -12.22
C THR A 114 1.17 -10.61 -12.25
N VAL A 115 2.04 -10.56 -11.24
CA VAL A 115 3.26 -11.37 -11.17
C VAL A 115 3.41 -12.02 -9.80
N ASP A 116 4.22 -13.07 -9.72
CA ASP A 116 4.67 -13.65 -8.45
C ASP A 116 5.82 -12.85 -7.82
N SER A 117 6.33 -13.32 -6.69
CA SER A 117 7.44 -12.69 -5.95
C SER A 117 8.80 -12.73 -6.69
N LEU A 118 8.94 -13.48 -7.78
CA LEU A 118 10.12 -13.53 -8.64
C LEU A 118 9.94 -12.72 -9.93
N GLY A 119 8.72 -12.17 -10.13
CA GLY A 119 8.32 -11.44 -11.33
C GLY A 119 7.87 -12.33 -12.48
N ASN A 120 7.53 -13.59 -12.21
CA ASN A 120 6.92 -14.45 -13.23
C ASN A 120 5.46 -14.05 -13.43
N PRO A 121 4.98 -13.98 -14.68
CA PRO A 121 3.59 -13.63 -14.98
C PRO A 121 2.59 -14.65 -14.43
N LEU A 122 1.55 -14.16 -13.75
CA LEU A 122 0.37 -14.94 -13.31
C LEU A 122 -0.88 -14.62 -14.16
N ASP A 123 -0.80 -13.61 -15.01
CA ASP A 123 -1.89 -13.11 -15.85
C ASP A 123 -1.96 -13.77 -17.25
N GLY A 124 -1.15 -14.80 -17.50
CA GLY A 124 -1.05 -15.44 -18.81
C GLY A 124 -0.31 -14.62 -19.88
N GLY A 125 0.21 -13.44 -19.51
CA GLY A 125 1.00 -12.61 -20.43
C GLY A 125 2.40 -13.14 -20.70
N SER A 126 3.14 -12.47 -21.59
CA SER A 126 4.52 -12.84 -21.94
C SER A 126 5.47 -12.67 -20.75
N LYS A 127 6.53 -13.48 -20.74
CA LYS A 127 7.62 -13.32 -19.75
C LYS A 127 8.34 -11.98 -19.91
N LEU A 128 8.82 -11.45 -18.80
CA LEU A 128 9.48 -10.15 -18.69
C LEU A 128 11.03 -10.29 -18.84
N GLU A 129 11.48 -11.16 -19.73
CA GLU A 129 12.91 -11.49 -19.88
C GLU A 129 13.78 -10.29 -20.33
N ALA A 130 13.19 -9.36 -21.08
CA ALA A 130 13.88 -8.15 -21.57
C ALA A 130 13.89 -7.00 -20.56
N SER A 131 13.19 -7.12 -19.44
CA SER A 131 13.16 -6.06 -18.41
C SER A 131 14.45 -6.04 -17.61
N PRO A 132 14.94 -4.87 -17.21
CA PRO A 132 16.04 -4.78 -16.25
C PRO A 132 15.64 -5.47 -14.94
N ARG A 133 16.62 -6.04 -14.24
CA ARG A 133 16.38 -6.70 -12.95
C ARG A 133 17.15 -5.97 -11.86
N GLU A 134 16.52 -5.80 -10.72
CA GLU A 134 17.12 -5.19 -9.55
C GLU A 134 17.02 -6.12 -8.34
N PRO A 135 18.02 -6.12 -7.44
CA PRO A 135 17.99 -6.95 -6.25
C PRO A 135 16.79 -6.59 -5.36
N VAL A 136 16.18 -7.59 -4.74
CA VAL A 136 15.03 -7.40 -3.84
C VAL A 136 15.44 -6.75 -2.52
N ASP A 137 16.66 -6.94 -2.10
CA ASP A 137 17.23 -6.40 -0.88
C ASP A 137 18.12 -5.21 -1.21
N LYS A 138 17.59 -4.01 -0.96
CA LYS A 138 18.26 -2.72 -1.17
C LYS A 138 18.32 -1.95 0.15
N PRO A 139 19.38 -1.15 0.36
CA PRO A 139 19.41 -0.22 1.47
C PRO A 139 18.36 0.88 1.30
N ALA A 140 17.79 1.34 2.40
CA ALA A 140 16.91 2.51 2.40
C ALA A 140 17.69 3.78 2.00
N PRO A 141 17.03 4.80 1.40
CA PRO A 141 17.64 6.09 1.13
C PRO A 141 18.20 6.72 2.41
N GLY A 142 19.42 7.29 2.33
CA GLY A 142 20.05 7.99 3.43
C GLY A 142 19.35 9.31 3.79
N ILE A 143 19.70 9.91 4.92
CA ILE A 143 19.07 11.14 5.42
C ILE A 143 19.19 12.29 4.40
N ILE A 144 20.34 12.44 3.77
CA ILE A 144 20.62 13.51 2.79
C ILE A 144 19.84 13.30 1.48
N GLU A 145 19.49 12.06 1.18
CA GLU A 145 18.75 11.68 -0.04
C GLU A 145 17.24 11.88 0.08
N ARG A 146 16.74 12.18 1.30
CA ARG A 146 15.31 12.38 1.59
C ARG A 146 14.93 13.84 1.57
N ASP A 147 13.69 14.12 1.18
CA ASP A 147 13.04 15.41 1.31
C ASP A 147 11.87 15.34 2.30
N PHE A 148 11.30 16.50 2.62
CA PHE A 148 10.14 16.60 3.50
C PHE A 148 8.88 16.11 2.81
N VAL A 149 8.04 15.43 3.60
CA VAL A 149 6.70 14.99 3.17
C VAL A 149 5.74 16.19 3.30
N ASN A 150 5.51 16.91 2.22
CA ASN A 150 4.71 18.14 2.15
C ASN A 150 3.67 18.15 1.02
N GLU A 151 3.65 17.11 0.18
CA GLU A 151 2.67 16.95 -0.90
C GLU A 151 1.60 15.94 -0.51
N PRO A 152 0.30 16.22 -0.73
CA PRO A 152 -0.77 15.31 -0.35
C PRO A 152 -0.83 14.07 -1.22
N LEU A 153 -1.15 12.92 -0.60
CA LEU A 153 -1.68 11.73 -1.27
C LEU A 153 -3.14 11.58 -0.86
N TYR A 154 -4.06 11.96 -1.72
CA TYR A 154 -5.49 11.85 -1.42
C TYR A 154 -5.97 10.40 -1.55
N THR A 155 -6.65 9.92 -0.51
CA THR A 155 -7.29 8.60 -0.50
C THR A 155 -8.67 8.61 -1.15
N GLY A 156 -9.28 9.80 -1.25
CA GLY A 156 -10.67 9.97 -1.64
C GLY A 156 -11.67 9.63 -0.52
N LEU A 157 -11.17 9.30 0.66
CA LEU A 157 -11.97 9.02 1.85
C LEU A 157 -11.93 10.23 2.78
N ALA A 158 -13.07 10.91 2.94
CA ALA A 158 -13.15 12.17 3.67
C ALA A 158 -12.65 12.05 5.12
N VAL A 159 -12.88 10.92 5.79
CA VAL A 159 -12.38 10.68 7.15
C VAL A 159 -10.86 10.67 7.22
N ILE A 160 -10.19 10.17 6.20
CA ILE A 160 -8.73 10.11 6.13
C ILE A 160 -8.18 11.45 5.66
N ASP A 161 -8.63 11.94 4.50
CA ASP A 161 -8.08 13.13 3.87
C ASP A 161 -8.27 14.39 4.74
N ALA A 162 -9.37 14.48 5.51
CA ALA A 162 -9.63 15.60 6.40
C ALA A 162 -8.98 15.47 7.79
N MET A 163 -8.98 14.27 8.41
CA MET A 163 -8.57 14.11 9.81
C MET A 163 -7.23 13.40 10.02
N LEU A 164 -6.78 12.60 9.05
CA LEU A 164 -5.59 11.74 9.08
C LEU A 164 -4.81 11.86 7.77
N PRO A 165 -4.49 13.07 7.32
CA PRO A 165 -3.97 13.28 5.98
C PRO A 165 -2.68 12.52 5.72
N LEU A 166 -2.58 11.98 4.50
CA LEU A 166 -1.41 11.28 4.01
C LEU A 166 -0.58 12.19 3.11
N GLY A 167 0.74 12.04 3.20
CA GLY A 167 1.67 12.71 2.32
C GLY A 167 2.42 11.74 1.41
N ARG A 168 2.86 12.21 0.26
CA ARG A 168 3.69 11.45 -0.68
C ARG A 168 5.05 11.15 -0.06
N GLY A 169 5.39 9.87 0.06
CA GLY A 169 6.58 9.40 0.76
C GLY A 169 6.36 9.01 2.22
N GLN A 170 5.14 9.10 2.73
CA GLN A 170 4.77 8.70 4.09
C GLN A 170 4.55 7.20 4.19
N ARG A 171 4.78 6.65 5.39
CA ARG A 171 4.43 5.28 5.76
C ARG A 171 3.26 5.32 6.74
N GLU A 172 2.08 4.93 6.31
CA GLU A 172 0.89 4.94 7.17
C GLU A 172 0.33 3.53 7.33
N LEU A 173 0.28 3.05 8.55
CA LEU A 173 -0.20 1.71 8.88
C LEU A 173 -1.72 1.67 8.88
N ILE A 174 -2.33 0.72 8.17
CA ILE A 174 -3.75 0.41 8.28
C ILE A 174 -3.90 -0.81 9.18
N ILE A 175 -4.51 -0.63 10.36
CA ILE A 175 -4.53 -1.68 11.38
C ILE A 175 -5.93 -1.88 11.98
N GLY A 176 -6.29 -3.12 12.26
CA GLY A 176 -7.57 -3.49 12.89
C GLY A 176 -7.85 -4.99 12.73
N ASP A 177 -8.92 -5.46 13.33
CA ASP A 177 -9.29 -6.86 13.30
C ASP A 177 -9.62 -7.34 11.87
N ARG A 178 -9.71 -8.65 11.70
CA ARG A 178 -10.11 -9.23 10.41
C ARG A 178 -11.49 -8.71 9.99
N GLU A 179 -11.72 -8.53 8.68
CA GLU A 179 -12.99 -8.12 8.08
C GLU A 179 -13.50 -6.72 8.50
N THR A 180 -12.64 -5.84 9.03
CA THR A 180 -12.99 -4.46 9.39
C THR A 180 -12.90 -3.46 8.23
N GLY A 181 -12.46 -3.90 7.04
CA GLY A 181 -12.35 -3.06 5.85
C GLY A 181 -10.96 -2.47 5.59
N LYS A 182 -9.88 -3.06 6.13
CA LYS A 182 -8.49 -2.60 5.91
C LYS A 182 -8.13 -2.59 4.42
N THR A 183 -8.30 -3.72 3.74
CA THR A 183 -8.07 -3.85 2.30
C THR A 183 -8.96 -2.90 1.49
N ALA A 184 -10.21 -2.66 1.92
CA ALA A 184 -11.11 -1.72 1.27
C ALA A 184 -10.55 -0.29 1.24
N ILE A 185 -10.00 0.21 2.35
CA ILE A 185 -9.34 1.53 2.40
C ILE A 185 -8.15 1.59 1.42
N ALA A 186 -7.33 0.56 1.40
CA ALA A 186 -6.18 0.51 0.49
C ALA A 186 -6.61 0.51 -0.98
N VAL A 187 -7.63 -0.28 -1.33
CA VAL A 187 -8.19 -0.34 -2.69
C VAL A 187 -8.84 0.97 -3.08
N ASP A 188 -9.65 1.60 -2.20
CA ASP A 188 -10.23 2.92 -2.46
C ASP A 188 -9.16 3.98 -2.68
N THR A 189 -8.05 3.92 -1.92
CA THR A 189 -6.89 4.79 -2.13
C THR A 189 -6.26 4.57 -3.50
N MET A 190 -6.08 3.32 -3.94
CA MET A 190 -5.57 3.00 -5.28
C MET A 190 -6.53 3.48 -6.39
N VAL A 191 -7.83 3.25 -6.22
CA VAL A 191 -8.87 3.72 -7.16
C VAL A 191 -8.84 5.24 -7.31
N ASN A 192 -8.63 5.97 -6.22
CA ASN A 192 -8.53 7.43 -6.24
C ASN A 192 -7.27 7.95 -6.97
N GLN A 193 -6.24 7.11 -7.18
CA GLN A 193 -5.04 7.51 -7.93
C GLN A 193 -5.25 7.49 -9.46
N ARG A 194 -6.43 7.13 -9.95
CA ARG A 194 -6.74 7.04 -11.37
C ARG A 194 -6.27 8.24 -12.19
N ASP A 195 -6.48 9.46 -11.69
CA ASP A 195 -6.17 10.70 -12.40
C ASP A 195 -4.94 11.44 -11.82
N SER A 196 -4.28 10.87 -10.80
CA SER A 196 -3.17 11.53 -10.08
C SER A 196 -1.79 11.31 -10.71
N GLY A 197 -1.65 10.33 -11.59
CA GLY A 197 -0.35 9.92 -12.15
C GLY A 197 0.47 9.02 -11.25
N VAL A 198 0.04 8.73 -10.03
CA VAL A 198 0.70 7.82 -9.08
C VAL A 198 0.64 6.39 -9.58
N ILE A 199 1.76 5.69 -9.52
CA ILE A 199 1.86 4.27 -9.86
C ILE A 199 1.57 3.45 -8.61
N CYS A 200 0.61 2.53 -8.70
CA CYS A 200 0.20 1.71 -7.56
C CYS A 200 0.81 0.31 -7.65
N VAL A 201 1.40 -0.16 -6.57
CA VAL A 201 1.86 -1.54 -6.43
C VAL A 201 1.10 -2.19 -5.27
N TYR A 202 0.34 -3.23 -5.58
CA TYR A 202 -0.38 -4.02 -4.58
C TYR A 202 0.34 -5.34 -4.35
N CYS A 203 0.73 -5.60 -3.12
CA CYS A 203 1.39 -6.82 -2.69
C CYS A 203 0.45 -7.64 -1.80
N ALA A 204 0.03 -8.81 -2.25
CA ALA A 204 -0.71 -9.77 -1.44
C ALA A 204 0.26 -10.79 -0.83
N VAL A 205 0.20 -10.96 0.48
CA VAL A 205 1.04 -11.90 1.24
C VAL A 205 0.18 -12.91 1.97
N GLY A 206 0.20 -14.16 1.53
CA GLY A 206 -0.55 -15.25 2.15
C GLY A 206 -2.07 -15.08 2.10
N GLN A 207 -2.58 -14.30 1.15
CA GLN A 207 -3.99 -14.06 0.96
C GLN A 207 -4.63 -15.18 0.12
N LYS A 208 -5.95 -15.38 0.30
CA LYS A 208 -6.72 -16.29 -0.56
C LYS A 208 -6.81 -15.72 -1.97
N LEU A 209 -6.62 -16.55 -3.00
CA LEU A 209 -6.73 -16.12 -4.39
C LEU A 209 -8.06 -15.45 -4.73
N SER A 210 -9.19 -15.89 -4.12
CA SER A 210 -10.49 -15.24 -4.29
C SER A 210 -10.48 -13.78 -3.85
N SER A 211 -9.91 -13.49 -2.68
CA SER A 211 -9.82 -12.10 -2.16
C SER A 211 -8.89 -11.24 -3.03
N VAL A 212 -7.79 -11.81 -3.52
CA VAL A 212 -6.88 -11.12 -4.44
C VAL A 212 -7.57 -10.80 -5.76
N THR A 213 -8.34 -11.76 -6.30
CA THR A 213 -9.12 -11.55 -7.53
C THR A 213 -10.13 -10.42 -7.37
N GLU A 214 -10.83 -10.34 -6.23
CA GLU A 214 -11.76 -9.24 -5.92
C GLU A 214 -11.05 -7.88 -5.94
N VAL A 215 -9.83 -7.78 -5.39
CA VAL A 215 -9.03 -6.54 -5.43
C VAL A 215 -8.65 -6.17 -6.86
N ILE A 216 -8.14 -7.12 -7.64
CA ILE A 216 -7.75 -6.90 -9.04
C ILE A 216 -8.96 -6.44 -9.87
N ASP A 217 -10.09 -7.10 -9.71
CA ASP A 217 -11.32 -6.78 -10.45
C ASP A 217 -11.89 -5.41 -10.04
N ALA A 218 -11.78 -5.05 -8.75
CA ALA A 218 -12.17 -3.72 -8.28
C ALA A 218 -11.31 -2.62 -8.91
N VAL A 219 -9.98 -2.79 -8.93
CA VAL A 219 -9.06 -1.84 -9.57
C VAL A 219 -9.29 -1.78 -11.07
N ARG A 220 -9.56 -2.91 -11.74
CA ARG A 220 -9.89 -2.94 -13.17
C ARG A 220 -11.18 -2.20 -13.50
N ARG A 221 -12.16 -2.31 -12.62
CA ARG A 221 -13.50 -1.72 -12.85
C ARG A 221 -13.57 -0.24 -12.50
N TYR A 222 -12.90 0.20 -11.45
CA TYR A 222 -13.06 1.53 -10.88
C TYR A 222 -11.79 2.39 -10.93
N GLY A 223 -10.61 1.79 -11.04
CA GLY A 223 -9.31 2.43 -11.00
C GLY A 223 -8.66 2.60 -12.38
N ALA A 224 -7.32 2.59 -12.38
CA ALA A 224 -6.46 2.66 -13.56
C ALA A 224 -5.50 1.46 -13.56
N PRO A 225 -5.97 0.27 -13.98
CA PRO A 225 -5.19 -0.96 -13.93
C PRO A 225 -3.87 -0.85 -14.72
N GLU A 226 -3.84 -0.05 -15.80
CA GLU A 226 -2.65 0.21 -16.62
C GLU A 226 -1.53 0.97 -15.87
N ARG A 227 -1.78 1.45 -14.66
CA ARG A 227 -0.81 2.08 -13.76
C ARG A 227 -0.58 1.26 -12.50
N CYS A 228 -1.11 0.04 -12.45
CA CYS A 228 -1.00 -0.83 -11.29
C CYS A 228 -0.10 -2.03 -11.58
N ILE A 229 0.61 -2.49 -10.57
CA ILE A 229 1.36 -3.75 -10.55
C ILE A 229 0.81 -4.58 -9.40
N PHE A 230 0.50 -5.85 -9.66
CA PHE A 230 0.02 -6.77 -8.64
C PHE A 230 1.08 -7.85 -8.40
N VAL A 231 1.64 -7.89 -7.20
CA VAL A 231 2.62 -8.89 -6.76
C VAL A 231 1.92 -9.83 -5.80
N ILE A 232 1.77 -11.09 -6.20
CA ILE A 232 0.93 -12.04 -5.49
C ILE A 232 1.76 -13.20 -4.98
N ALA A 233 1.66 -13.45 -3.67
CA ALA A 233 2.07 -14.68 -3.03
C ALA A 233 0.86 -15.22 -2.25
N ALA A 234 0.19 -16.20 -2.83
CA ALA A 234 -1.05 -16.76 -2.30
C ALA A 234 -0.79 -17.61 -1.05
N ALA A 235 -1.86 -17.94 -0.31
CA ALA A 235 -1.76 -18.72 0.92
C ALA A 235 -1.25 -20.16 0.71
N ASP A 236 -1.39 -20.71 -0.49
CA ASP A 236 -0.93 -22.04 -0.89
C ASP A 236 0.44 -22.03 -1.60
N ASP A 237 1.04 -20.83 -1.81
CA ASP A 237 2.39 -20.71 -2.31
C ASP A 237 3.44 -21.07 -1.25
N PRO A 238 4.63 -21.53 -1.66
CA PRO A 238 5.74 -21.79 -0.74
C PRO A 238 6.02 -20.59 0.19
N PRO A 239 6.31 -20.84 1.48
CA PRO A 239 6.60 -19.77 2.46
C PRO A 239 7.72 -18.83 2.02
N GLY A 240 8.71 -19.32 1.27
CA GLY A 240 9.79 -18.50 0.71
C GLY A 240 9.28 -17.43 -0.27
N LEU A 241 8.30 -17.74 -1.12
CA LEU A 241 7.67 -16.76 -2.01
C LEU A 241 6.84 -15.73 -1.23
N GLN A 242 6.10 -16.18 -0.21
CA GLN A 242 5.32 -15.29 0.64
C GLN A 242 6.22 -14.32 1.42
N TRP A 243 7.37 -14.79 1.90
CA TRP A 243 8.36 -13.96 2.57
C TRP A 243 9.01 -12.93 1.62
N LEU A 244 9.26 -13.33 0.38
CA LEU A 244 9.93 -12.49 -0.62
C LEU A 244 9.02 -11.39 -1.18
N ALA A 245 7.70 -11.60 -1.21
CA ALA A 245 6.72 -10.75 -1.89
C ALA A 245 6.81 -9.25 -1.51
N PRO A 246 6.86 -8.84 -0.23
CA PRO A 246 6.94 -7.42 0.12
C PRO A 246 8.21 -6.74 -0.38
N TYR A 247 9.34 -7.45 -0.37
CA TYR A 247 10.61 -6.94 -0.87
C TYR A 247 10.59 -6.77 -2.39
N ALA A 248 10.04 -7.76 -3.09
CA ALA A 248 9.85 -7.72 -4.54
C ALA A 248 8.98 -6.52 -4.95
N ALA A 249 7.82 -6.38 -4.32
CA ALA A 249 6.89 -5.27 -4.57
C ALA A 249 7.52 -3.90 -4.26
N CYS A 250 8.29 -3.80 -3.16
CA CYS A 250 8.99 -2.59 -2.79
C CYS A 250 10.03 -2.20 -3.86
N THR A 251 10.84 -3.16 -4.34
CA THR A 251 11.83 -2.92 -5.40
C THR A 251 11.17 -2.48 -6.72
N MET A 252 10.04 -3.10 -7.09
CA MET A 252 9.28 -2.69 -8.27
C MET A 252 8.72 -1.26 -8.14
N ALA A 253 8.28 -0.86 -6.95
CA ALA A 253 7.78 0.49 -6.68
C ALA A 253 8.92 1.53 -6.63
N GLU A 254 10.04 1.21 -6.01
CA GLU A 254 11.22 2.07 -5.93
C GLU A 254 11.77 2.45 -7.30
N TYR A 255 11.74 1.54 -8.27
CA TYR A 255 12.17 1.82 -9.64
C TYR A 255 11.55 3.10 -10.19
N PHE A 256 10.28 3.36 -9.89
CA PHE A 256 9.57 4.55 -10.36
C PHE A 256 9.92 5.78 -9.53
N SER A 257 10.02 5.66 -8.22
CA SER A 257 10.36 6.81 -7.35
C SER A 257 11.77 7.31 -7.60
N GLU A 258 12.74 6.44 -7.87
CA GLU A 258 14.10 6.80 -8.24
C GLU A 258 14.20 7.52 -9.62
N ARG A 259 13.11 7.46 -10.41
CA ARG A 259 12.98 8.13 -11.73
C ARG A 259 12.04 9.33 -11.70
N GLY A 260 11.82 9.90 -10.51
CA GLY A 260 11.05 11.13 -10.34
C GLY A 260 9.53 10.94 -10.44
N LYS A 261 9.03 9.69 -10.43
CA LYS A 261 7.59 9.41 -10.38
C LYS A 261 7.14 9.16 -8.94
N ASP A 262 5.85 9.34 -8.69
CA ASP A 262 5.29 8.99 -7.39
C ASP A 262 4.71 7.57 -7.44
N ALA A 263 5.02 6.77 -6.42
CA ALA A 263 4.53 5.41 -6.28
C ALA A 263 3.82 5.22 -4.93
N LEU A 264 2.81 4.37 -4.95
CA LEU A 264 2.06 3.91 -3.77
C LEU A 264 2.25 2.40 -3.66
N LEU A 265 2.79 1.93 -2.55
CA LEU A 265 2.94 0.51 -2.22
C LEU A 265 1.94 0.12 -1.14
N VAL A 266 1.04 -0.78 -1.46
CA VAL A 266 0.15 -1.45 -0.50
C VAL A 266 0.71 -2.83 -0.20
N ILE A 267 0.84 -3.19 1.10
CA ILE A 267 1.29 -4.52 1.52
C ILE A 267 0.19 -5.17 2.38
N ASP A 268 -0.50 -6.16 1.84
CA ASP A 268 -1.63 -6.84 2.47
C ASP A 268 -1.30 -8.33 2.72
N ASP A 269 -0.85 -8.78 3.94
CA ASP A 269 -0.58 -7.97 5.11
C ASP A 269 0.77 -8.34 5.77
N LEU A 270 1.31 -7.42 6.54
CA LEU A 270 2.58 -7.63 7.24
C LEU A 270 2.46 -8.52 8.50
N THR A 271 1.26 -8.71 9.05
CA THR A 271 1.06 -9.69 10.14
C THR A 271 1.26 -11.10 9.61
N GLN A 272 0.70 -11.39 8.44
CA GLN A 272 0.91 -12.68 7.77
C GLN A 272 2.38 -12.86 7.40
N HIS A 273 3.04 -11.81 6.87
CA HIS A 273 4.48 -11.83 6.61
C HIS A 273 5.30 -12.18 7.85
N ALA A 274 4.96 -11.60 9.01
CA ALA A 274 5.62 -11.91 10.28
C ALA A 274 5.41 -13.38 10.68
N VAL A 275 4.21 -13.92 10.52
CA VAL A 275 3.90 -15.33 10.79
C VAL A 275 4.73 -16.26 9.89
N ILE A 276 4.84 -15.95 8.61
CA ILE A 276 5.67 -16.70 7.66
C ILE A 276 7.16 -16.66 8.07
N TYR A 277 7.66 -15.49 8.44
CA TYR A 277 9.06 -15.37 8.88
C TYR A 277 9.31 -16.14 10.18
N ARG A 278 8.38 -16.13 11.12
CA ARG A 278 8.43 -16.98 12.32
C ARG A 278 8.51 -18.46 11.96
N GLN A 279 7.66 -18.92 11.03
CA GLN A 279 7.65 -20.29 10.57
C GLN A 279 8.99 -20.69 9.94
N LEU A 280 9.52 -19.90 9.00
CA LEU A 280 10.80 -20.14 8.35
C LEU A 280 11.95 -20.19 9.37
N SER A 281 12.00 -19.24 10.29
CA SER A 281 13.05 -19.18 11.32
C SER A 281 13.04 -20.37 12.27
N LEU A 282 11.85 -20.82 12.70
CA LEU A 282 11.73 -22.01 13.54
C LEU A 282 12.16 -23.29 12.80
N LEU A 283 11.81 -23.41 11.51
CA LEU A 283 12.22 -24.54 10.68
C LEU A 283 13.73 -24.54 10.41
N LEU A 284 14.34 -23.36 10.31
CA LEU A 284 15.79 -23.16 10.23
C LEU A 284 16.50 -23.31 11.59
N ARG A 285 15.74 -23.56 12.67
CA ARG A 285 16.23 -23.72 14.05
C ARG A 285 16.85 -22.46 14.65
N ASN A 286 16.48 -21.28 14.16
CA ASN A 286 16.87 -20.05 14.80
C ASN A 286 16.22 -19.93 16.19
N PRO A 287 16.93 -19.42 17.21
CA PRO A 287 16.36 -19.30 18.55
C PRO A 287 15.16 -18.36 18.57
N PRO A 288 14.01 -18.80 19.11
CA PRO A 288 12.82 -17.97 19.19
C PRO A 288 12.95 -16.88 20.26
N GLY A 289 12.41 -15.71 19.97
CA GLY A 289 12.23 -14.61 20.91
C GLY A 289 10.80 -14.52 21.46
N ARG A 290 10.33 -13.29 21.68
CA ARG A 290 8.98 -13.01 22.20
C ARG A 290 7.90 -13.56 21.26
N GLU A 291 6.89 -14.24 21.80
CA GLU A 291 5.79 -14.88 21.06
C GLU A 291 6.27 -15.82 19.94
N ALA A 292 7.44 -16.44 20.17
CA ALA A 292 8.16 -17.30 19.21
C ALA A 292 8.58 -16.61 17.90
N TYR A 293 8.49 -15.29 17.79
CA TYR A 293 9.06 -14.56 16.68
C TYR A 293 10.60 -14.49 16.81
N PRO A 294 11.33 -14.45 15.68
CA PRO A 294 12.75 -14.19 15.69
C PRO A 294 13.07 -12.83 16.30
N GLY A 295 14.22 -12.70 16.97
CA GLY A 295 14.63 -11.46 17.63
C GLY A 295 14.81 -10.26 16.69
N ASP A 296 15.01 -10.51 15.41
CA ASP A 296 15.25 -9.51 14.37
C ASP A 296 14.00 -9.10 13.58
N ILE A 297 12.79 -9.60 13.93
CA ILE A 297 11.54 -9.28 13.20
C ILE A 297 11.31 -7.76 13.09
N PHE A 298 11.64 -6.99 14.13
CA PHE A 298 11.55 -5.53 14.09
C PHE A 298 12.47 -4.96 13.01
N TYR A 299 13.72 -5.42 12.96
CA TYR A 299 14.70 -4.99 11.98
C TYR A 299 14.28 -5.33 10.54
N ILE A 300 13.71 -6.51 10.33
CA ILE A 300 13.21 -6.97 9.03
C ILE A 300 12.12 -6.01 8.49
N HIS A 301 11.10 -5.70 9.30
CA HIS A 301 10.04 -4.78 8.90
C HIS A 301 10.52 -3.33 8.80
N SER A 302 11.42 -2.89 9.70
CA SER A 302 12.00 -1.56 9.65
C SER A 302 12.81 -1.37 8.37
N ARG A 303 13.68 -2.32 8.02
CA ARG A 303 14.48 -2.28 6.80
C ARG A 303 13.63 -2.23 5.53
N LEU A 304 12.51 -2.95 5.50
CA LEU A 304 11.57 -2.91 4.39
C LEU A 304 10.87 -1.54 4.30
N LEU A 305 10.27 -1.08 5.39
CA LEU A 305 9.43 0.13 5.38
C LEU A 305 10.24 1.43 5.31
N GLU A 306 11.49 1.45 5.81
CA GLU A 306 12.38 2.61 5.68
C GLU A 306 12.76 2.92 4.22
N ARG A 307 12.54 2.00 3.29
CA ARG A 307 12.73 2.23 1.85
C ARG A 307 11.68 3.20 1.28
N ALA A 308 10.50 3.31 1.91
CA ALA A 308 9.49 4.29 1.54
C ALA A 308 9.90 5.69 2.04
N ALA A 309 9.99 6.64 1.12
CA ALA A 309 10.41 8.02 1.39
C ALA A 309 10.00 8.98 0.26
N LYS A 310 9.99 10.29 0.55
CA LYS A 310 10.10 11.34 -0.46
C LYS A 310 11.59 11.54 -0.75
N LEU A 311 11.96 11.42 -2.01
CA LEU A 311 13.35 11.59 -2.45
C LEU A 311 13.66 13.06 -2.73
N GLY A 312 14.88 13.47 -2.41
CA GLY A 312 15.40 14.79 -2.76
C GLY A 312 15.56 14.97 -4.27
N ARG A 313 15.64 16.22 -4.72
CA ARG A 313 15.75 16.57 -6.15
C ARG A 313 16.96 15.92 -6.83
N GLU A 314 18.05 15.73 -6.10
CA GLU A 314 19.26 15.06 -6.61
C GLU A 314 19.04 13.57 -6.92
N ARG A 315 18.02 12.96 -6.31
CA ARG A 315 17.59 11.58 -6.52
C ARG A 315 16.32 11.48 -7.38
N GLY A 316 16.03 12.53 -8.18
CA GLY A 316 14.89 12.57 -9.08
C GLY A 316 13.61 13.19 -8.50
N GLY A 317 13.54 13.45 -7.19
CA GLY A 317 12.40 14.12 -6.54
C GLY A 317 11.10 13.31 -6.49
N GLY A 318 11.13 12.02 -6.81
CA GLY A 318 9.96 11.13 -6.72
C GLY A 318 9.62 10.74 -5.28
N SER A 319 8.57 9.97 -5.10
CA SER A 319 8.17 9.46 -3.78
C SER A 319 7.73 8.01 -3.82
N LEU A 320 7.98 7.29 -2.74
CA LEU A 320 7.38 5.99 -2.46
C LEU A 320 6.60 6.09 -1.16
N THR A 321 5.27 6.07 -1.26
CA THR A 321 4.35 6.03 -0.12
C THR A 321 4.01 4.59 0.20
N ALA A 322 4.06 4.18 1.46
CA ALA A 322 3.72 2.83 1.87
C ALA A 322 2.47 2.80 2.75
N LEU A 323 1.54 1.92 2.39
CA LEU A 323 0.36 1.55 3.18
C LEU A 323 0.47 0.08 3.60
N PRO A 324 1.27 -0.24 4.61
CA PRO A 324 1.26 -1.58 5.20
C PRO A 324 -0.06 -1.82 5.92
N ILE A 325 -0.60 -3.03 5.74
CA ILE A 325 -1.78 -3.51 6.45
C ILE A 325 -1.33 -4.47 7.55
N ALA A 326 -1.96 -4.37 8.72
CA ALA A 326 -1.77 -5.31 9.81
C ALA A 326 -3.10 -5.76 10.42
N ALA A 327 -3.17 -7.02 10.81
CA ALA A 327 -4.30 -7.56 11.54
C ALA A 327 -4.05 -7.51 13.07
N THR A 328 -5.08 -7.16 13.82
CA THR A 328 -5.13 -7.32 15.27
C THR A 328 -6.08 -8.46 15.66
N GLU A 329 -5.98 -8.91 16.88
CA GLU A 329 -6.90 -9.84 17.52
C GLU A 329 -7.63 -9.09 18.63
N GLU A 330 -8.97 -9.06 18.57
CA GLU A 330 -9.85 -8.39 19.56
C GLU A 330 -9.48 -6.91 19.82
N GLY A 331 -9.04 -6.20 18.78
CA GLY A 331 -8.64 -4.79 18.88
C GLY A 331 -7.35 -4.54 19.65
N ASN A 332 -6.54 -5.57 19.92
CA ASN A 332 -5.30 -5.46 20.70
C ASN A 332 -4.17 -4.80 19.91
N LEU A 333 -4.02 -3.49 20.09
CA LEU A 333 -2.90 -2.73 19.51
C LEU A 333 -1.57 -2.93 20.25
N SER A 334 -1.60 -3.52 21.47
CA SER A 334 -0.42 -3.76 22.30
C SER A 334 0.27 -5.09 22.02
N GLY A 335 -0.23 -5.88 21.05
CA GLY A 335 0.42 -7.09 20.58
C GLY A 335 1.82 -6.81 20.04
N TYR A 336 2.67 -7.84 19.95
CA TYR A 336 4.09 -7.65 19.59
C TYR A 336 4.26 -7.08 18.18
N ILE A 337 3.63 -7.67 17.17
CA ILE A 337 3.73 -7.19 15.77
C ILE A 337 3.02 -5.84 15.58
N PRO A 338 1.77 -5.59 16.06
CA PRO A 338 1.15 -4.28 16.04
C PRO A 338 2.04 -3.17 16.61
N THR A 339 2.58 -3.35 17.82
CA THR A 339 3.45 -2.37 18.48
C THR A 339 4.70 -2.05 17.64
N ASN A 340 5.34 -3.07 17.06
CA ASN A 340 6.50 -2.89 16.20
C ASN A 340 6.15 -2.07 14.96
N LEU A 341 5.06 -2.40 14.26
CA LEU A 341 4.65 -1.70 13.05
C LEU A 341 4.23 -0.25 13.31
N ILE A 342 3.51 0.01 14.41
CA ILE A 342 3.16 1.37 14.86
C ILE A 342 4.42 2.21 15.13
N SER A 343 5.48 1.58 15.65
CA SER A 343 6.74 2.27 15.95
C SER A 343 7.54 2.60 14.68
N ILE A 344 7.50 1.73 13.68
CA ILE A 344 8.24 1.89 12.42
C ILE A 344 7.58 2.91 11.48
N THR A 345 6.25 3.01 11.51
CA THR A 345 5.47 3.85 10.60
C THR A 345 5.31 5.29 11.09
N ASP A 346 4.95 6.19 10.19
CA ASP A 346 4.74 7.62 10.46
C ASP A 346 3.33 7.92 10.99
N GLY A 347 2.56 6.89 11.28
CA GLY A 347 1.22 6.95 11.83
C GLY A 347 0.44 5.66 11.60
N GLN A 348 -0.79 5.63 12.10
CA GLN A 348 -1.68 4.49 11.94
C GLN A 348 -3.13 4.92 11.76
N ILE A 349 -3.84 4.23 10.89
CA ILE A 349 -5.30 4.27 10.71
C ILE A 349 -5.87 3.04 11.40
N VAL A 350 -6.54 3.23 12.52
CA VAL A 350 -7.10 2.16 13.34
C VAL A 350 -8.57 1.93 12.97
N LEU A 351 -8.91 0.69 12.59
CA LEU A 351 -10.28 0.28 12.33
C LEU A 351 -10.85 -0.51 13.51
N GLU A 352 -12.08 -0.18 13.88
CA GLU A 352 -12.79 -0.85 14.98
C GLU A 352 -13.98 -1.69 14.49
N PRO A 353 -14.09 -2.97 14.92
CA PRO A 353 -15.22 -3.82 14.57
C PRO A 353 -16.57 -3.22 14.99
N ARG A 354 -16.62 -2.55 16.15
CA ARG A 354 -17.84 -1.91 16.65
C ARG A 354 -18.38 -0.88 15.65
N LEU A 355 -17.53 0.01 15.15
CA LEU A 355 -17.93 1.03 14.17
C LEU A 355 -18.41 0.39 12.85
N PHE A 356 -17.74 -0.70 12.43
CA PHE A 356 -18.13 -1.45 11.24
C PHE A 356 -19.54 -2.04 11.37
N HIS A 357 -19.85 -2.66 12.52
CA HIS A 357 -21.15 -3.23 12.80
C HIS A 357 -22.24 -2.17 13.00
N GLU A 358 -21.90 -0.99 13.51
CA GLU A 358 -22.79 0.16 13.61
C GLU A 358 -23.07 0.82 12.24
N GLY A 359 -22.47 0.31 11.15
CA GLY A 359 -22.67 0.80 9.77
C GLY A 359 -21.81 2.00 9.40
N GLN A 360 -20.89 2.44 10.25
CA GLN A 360 -19.91 3.48 9.92
C GLN A 360 -18.81 2.88 9.05
N LYS A 361 -18.79 3.23 7.78
CA LYS A 361 -17.80 2.74 6.80
C LYS A 361 -17.19 3.92 6.04
N PRO A 362 -15.85 4.06 6.00
CA PRO A 362 -14.85 3.21 6.69
C PRO A 362 -14.95 3.26 8.22
N ALA A 363 -14.64 2.15 8.88
CA ALA A 363 -14.78 1.98 10.33
C ALA A 363 -13.59 2.59 11.10
N VAL A 364 -13.13 3.77 10.70
CA VAL A 364 -11.95 4.44 11.24
C VAL A 364 -12.25 5.02 12.63
N ASN A 365 -11.49 4.61 13.62
CA ASN A 365 -11.47 5.24 14.93
C ASN A 365 -10.52 6.44 14.91
N VAL A 366 -11.06 7.64 14.77
CA VAL A 366 -10.29 8.89 14.68
C VAL A 366 -9.51 9.19 15.99
N GLY A 367 -10.01 8.74 17.13
CA GLY A 367 -9.37 8.95 18.44
C GLY A 367 -8.07 8.15 18.61
N LYS A 368 -8.04 6.90 18.09
CA LYS A 368 -6.88 6.01 18.16
C LYS A 368 -5.93 6.15 16.96
N SER A 369 -6.42 6.77 15.88
CA SER A 369 -5.66 6.97 14.65
C SER A 369 -4.79 8.21 14.73
N VAL A 370 -3.60 8.16 14.15
CA VAL A 370 -2.60 9.25 14.19
C VAL A 370 -1.90 9.33 12.84
N SER A 371 -1.77 10.54 12.29
CA SER A 371 -0.81 10.86 11.24
C SER A 371 0.23 11.82 11.80
N ARG A 372 1.51 11.43 11.79
CA ARG A 372 2.61 12.26 12.30
C ARG A 372 3.02 13.36 11.32
N VAL A 373 2.66 13.25 10.06
CA VAL A 373 2.84 14.29 9.04
C VAL A 373 1.77 15.36 9.22
N GLY A 374 0.51 14.95 9.35
CA GLY A 374 -0.62 15.80 9.67
C GLY A 374 -0.86 16.90 8.61
N GLY A 375 -1.33 18.05 9.04
CA GLY A 375 -1.70 19.16 8.16
C GLY A 375 -0.61 19.74 7.27
N LYS A 376 0.66 19.32 7.45
CA LYS A 376 1.77 19.75 6.57
C LYS A 376 1.64 19.21 5.15
N SER A 377 0.99 18.06 4.99
CA SER A 377 0.70 17.45 3.69
C SER A 377 -0.66 17.86 3.10
N GLN A 378 -1.46 18.69 3.79
CA GLN A 378 -2.75 19.18 3.27
C GLN A 378 -2.57 20.49 2.50
N VAL A 379 -3.29 20.65 1.41
CA VAL A 379 -3.46 21.95 0.76
C VAL A 379 -4.24 22.90 1.68
N THR A 380 -4.04 24.20 1.48
CA THR A 380 -4.64 25.26 2.32
C THR A 380 -6.16 25.13 2.43
N ALA A 381 -6.84 24.86 1.33
CA ALA A 381 -8.30 24.68 1.27
C ALA A 381 -8.79 23.57 2.21
N MET A 382 -8.16 22.39 2.14
CA MET A 382 -8.53 21.23 2.98
C MET A 382 -8.21 21.51 4.44
N ARG A 383 -7.02 22.04 4.73
CA ARG A 383 -6.59 22.34 6.10
C ARG A 383 -7.53 23.32 6.80
N GLN A 384 -7.97 24.40 6.10
CA GLN A 384 -8.92 25.36 6.64
C GLN A 384 -10.32 24.76 6.83
N ALA A 385 -10.79 23.97 5.86
CA ALA A 385 -12.11 23.33 5.94
C ALA A 385 -12.21 22.25 7.03
N ALA A 386 -11.08 21.60 7.37
CA ALA A 386 -11.04 20.50 8.34
C ALA A 386 -10.49 20.91 9.72
N GLU A 387 -10.17 22.19 9.96
CA GLU A 387 -9.44 22.68 11.13
C GLU A 387 -10.07 22.25 12.47
N THR A 388 -11.37 22.39 12.61
CA THR A 388 -12.11 22.06 13.85
C THR A 388 -12.71 20.66 13.85
N LEU A 389 -12.80 20.03 12.69
CA LEU A 389 -13.58 18.82 12.45
C LEU A 389 -13.21 17.66 13.41
N ARG A 390 -11.91 17.45 13.64
CA ARG A 390 -11.44 16.36 14.51
C ARG A 390 -11.84 16.61 15.97
N LEU A 391 -11.75 17.85 16.44
CA LEU A 391 -12.13 18.24 17.80
C LEU A 391 -13.64 18.09 18.01
N GLU A 392 -14.44 18.61 17.07
CA GLU A 392 -15.90 18.55 17.11
C GLU A 392 -16.40 17.09 17.08
N TYR A 393 -15.78 16.27 16.23
CA TYR A 393 -16.13 14.85 16.17
C TYR A 393 -15.74 14.08 17.43
N ALA A 394 -14.60 14.40 18.05
CA ALA A 394 -14.19 13.80 19.33
C ALA A 394 -15.17 14.19 20.47
N GLN A 395 -15.55 15.46 20.56
CA GLN A 395 -16.56 15.92 21.52
C GLN A 395 -17.91 15.22 21.34
N PHE A 396 -18.34 15.06 20.10
CA PHE A 396 -19.56 14.33 19.79
C PHE A 396 -19.49 12.88 20.28
N LEU A 397 -18.38 12.15 20.00
CA LEU A 397 -18.23 10.76 20.41
C LEU A 397 -18.31 10.60 21.95
N GLU A 398 -17.70 11.50 22.70
CA GLU A 398 -17.78 11.49 24.17
C GLU A 398 -19.21 11.71 24.65
N LEU A 399 -19.90 12.71 24.12
CA LEU A 399 -21.28 13.02 24.48
C LEU A 399 -22.27 11.93 24.06
N GLU A 400 -22.05 11.30 22.90
CA GLU A 400 -22.91 10.21 22.43
C GLU A 400 -22.86 9.01 23.39
N ILE A 401 -21.68 8.67 23.90
CA ILE A 401 -21.53 7.61 24.90
C ILE A 401 -22.32 7.98 26.16
N PHE A 402 -22.19 9.20 26.63
CA PHE A 402 -22.88 9.68 27.85
C PHE A 402 -24.41 9.65 27.72
N THR A 403 -24.95 10.02 26.57
CA THR A 403 -26.40 10.02 26.30
C THR A 403 -27.01 8.64 26.19
N ARG A 404 -26.27 7.63 25.77
CA ARG A 404 -26.73 6.22 25.76
C ARG A 404 -27.08 5.69 27.17
N PHE A 405 -26.49 6.28 28.20
CA PHE A 405 -26.76 5.90 29.61
C PHE A 405 -27.89 6.68 30.27
N GLY A 406 -28.70 7.45 29.53
CA GLY A 406 -29.93 8.09 30.04
C GLY A 406 -29.72 9.44 30.73
N GLY A 407 -28.62 10.13 30.49
CA GLY A 407 -28.37 11.47 30.99
C GLY A 407 -29.36 12.50 30.43
N MET A 408 -29.83 13.44 31.27
CA MET A 408 -30.58 14.60 30.79
C MET A 408 -29.69 15.48 29.92
N VAL A 409 -30.15 15.76 28.71
CA VAL A 409 -29.40 16.48 27.65
C VAL A 409 -29.97 17.89 27.55
N ASP A 410 -29.15 18.90 27.82
CA ASP A 410 -29.51 20.31 27.59
C ASP A 410 -29.50 20.65 26.07
N GLU A 411 -30.04 21.80 25.71
CA GLU A 411 -30.16 22.23 24.31
C GLU A 411 -28.79 22.44 23.62
N ARG A 412 -27.75 22.75 24.38
CA ARG A 412 -26.38 22.90 23.85
C ARG A 412 -25.81 21.54 23.47
N THR A 413 -25.95 20.57 24.35
CA THR A 413 -25.50 19.19 24.13
C THR A 413 -26.25 18.53 22.97
N LYS A 414 -27.58 18.78 22.84
CA LYS A 414 -28.35 18.31 21.69
C LYS A 414 -27.79 18.83 20.36
N ARG A 415 -27.45 20.13 20.29
CA ARG A 415 -26.87 20.72 19.07
C ARG A 415 -25.52 20.08 18.71
N ILE A 416 -24.65 19.84 19.69
CA ILE A 416 -23.36 19.17 19.46
C ILE A 416 -23.59 17.75 18.93
N ILE A 417 -24.56 17.01 19.48
CA ILE A 417 -24.89 15.66 19.04
C ILE A 417 -25.46 15.67 17.61
N GLU A 418 -26.36 16.59 17.28
CA GLU A 418 -26.92 16.71 15.95
C GLU A 418 -25.86 17.09 14.91
N HIS A 419 -24.98 18.02 15.24
CA HIS A 419 -23.84 18.40 14.41
C HIS A 419 -22.89 17.20 14.20
N GLY A 420 -22.52 16.51 15.27
CA GLY A 420 -21.67 15.30 15.19
C GLY A 420 -22.27 14.17 14.38
N ARG A 421 -23.59 13.98 14.41
CA ARG A 421 -24.28 13.03 13.53
C ARG A 421 -24.16 13.41 12.06
N ARG A 422 -24.18 14.70 11.73
CA ARG A 422 -23.96 15.20 10.37
C ARG A 422 -22.51 14.98 9.92
N ILE A 423 -21.53 15.23 10.81
CA ILE A 423 -20.14 14.90 10.58
C ILE A 423 -20.04 13.40 10.23
N ARG A 424 -20.58 12.52 11.07
CA ARG A 424 -20.58 11.06 10.81
C ARG A 424 -21.20 10.70 9.46
N ALA A 425 -22.30 11.31 9.11
CA ALA A 425 -22.99 11.04 7.84
C ALA A 425 -22.17 11.45 6.60
N ILE A 426 -21.41 12.55 6.69
CA ILE A 426 -20.48 13.00 5.64
C ILE A 426 -19.29 12.03 5.52
N LEU A 427 -18.75 11.61 6.66
CA LEU A 427 -17.56 10.74 6.73
C LEU A 427 -17.85 9.29 6.34
N THR A 428 -19.12 8.88 6.37
CA THR A 428 -19.55 7.54 5.93
C THR A 428 -19.62 7.52 4.41
N GLN A 429 -18.81 6.69 3.78
CA GLN A 429 -18.72 6.57 2.32
C GLN A 429 -18.89 5.10 1.87
N PRO A 430 -19.59 4.84 0.76
CA PRO A 430 -19.60 3.52 0.14
C PRO A 430 -18.24 3.20 -0.46
N GLN A 431 -17.91 1.93 -0.54
CA GLN A 431 -16.70 1.42 -1.17
C GLN A 431 -16.71 1.74 -2.69
N PHE A 432 -15.55 1.96 -3.27
CA PHE A 432 -15.31 2.30 -4.68
C PHE A 432 -15.96 3.63 -5.12
N ALA A 433 -16.25 4.50 -4.18
CA ALA A 433 -16.80 5.82 -4.45
C ALA A 433 -15.91 6.93 -3.82
N PRO A 434 -14.63 7.01 -4.20
CA PRO A 434 -13.75 8.05 -3.68
C PRO A 434 -14.25 9.43 -4.07
N LEU A 435 -14.19 10.37 -3.13
CA LEU A 435 -14.62 11.74 -3.32
C LEU A 435 -13.40 12.64 -3.60
N PRO A 436 -13.34 13.32 -4.75
CA PRO A 436 -12.24 14.23 -5.06
C PRO A 436 -12.10 15.36 -4.03
N MET A 437 -10.87 15.82 -3.77
CA MET A 437 -10.55 16.83 -2.75
C MET A 437 -11.44 18.08 -2.80
N PRO A 438 -11.75 18.73 -3.96
CA PRO A 438 -12.61 19.89 -3.98
C PRO A 438 -14.04 19.62 -3.51
N HIS A 439 -14.55 18.40 -3.74
CA HIS A 439 -15.89 18.01 -3.27
C HIS A 439 -15.89 17.79 -1.76
N GLN A 440 -14.81 17.22 -1.20
CA GLN A 440 -14.64 17.11 0.25
C GLN A 440 -14.60 18.49 0.90
N VAL A 441 -13.84 19.42 0.34
CA VAL A 441 -13.76 20.82 0.80
C VAL A 441 -15.15 21.48 0.78
N ALA A 442 -15.92 21.31 -0.31
CA ALA A 442 -17.27 21.87 -0.42
C ALA A 442 -18.22 21.33 0.65
N LEU A 443 -18.18 20.02 0.93
CA LEU A 443 -18.97 19.40 2.00
C LEU A 443 -18.60 19.92 3.39
N LEU A 444 -17.31 20.01 3.68
CA LEU A 444 -16.81 20.50 4.96
C LEU A 444 -17.14 21.98 5.17
N LEU A 445 -17.02 22.82 4.15
CA LEU A 445 -17.46 24.22 4.21
C LEU A 445 -18.97 24.33 4.47
N ALA A 446 -19.77 23.51 3.78
CA ALA A 446 -21.24 23.50 4.00
C ALA A 446 -21.62 23.04 5.42
N LEU A 447 -20.86 22.10 5.98
CA LEU A 447 -21.01 21.67 7.38
C LEU A 447 -20.68 22.81 8.35
N ASN A 448 -19.49 23.42 8.20
CA ASN A 448 -18.99 24.48 9.08
C ASN A 448 -19.87 25.74 9.06
N GLU A 449 -20.49 26.03 7.93
CA GLU A 449 -21.42 27.18 7.76
C GLU A 449 -22.88 26.85 8.14
N GLY A 450 -23.15 25.65 8.70
CA GLY A 450 -24.47 25.24 9.16
C GLY A 450 -25.51 25.01 8.06
N MET A 451 -25.09 24.95 6.79
CA MET A 451 -26.02 24.75 5.66
C MET A 451 -26.72 23.39 5.72
N LEU A 452 -26.07 22.39 6.35
CA LEU A 452 -26.61 21.06 6.47
C LEU A 452 -27.63 20.92 7.60
N ASP A 453 -27.81 21.94 8.46
CA ASP A 453 -28.71 21.88 9.61
C ASP A 453 -30.18 21.75 9.22
N ARG A 454 -30.54 22.25 8.06
CA ARG A 454 -31.90 22.16 7.49
C ARG A 454 -32.16 20.88 6.71
N LEU A 455 -31.10 20.11 6.40
CA LEU A 455 -31.22 18.85 5.65
C LEU A 455 -31.52 17.70 6.61
N PRO A 456 -32.55 16.87 6.36
CA PRO A 456 -32.74 15.62 7.11
C PRO A 456 -31.49 14.74 7.04
N LEU A 457 -31.14 14.11 8.16
CA LEU A 457 -29.89 13.33 8.28
C LEU A 457 -29.78 12.23 7.22
N GLU A 458 -30.91 11.59 6.89
CA GLU A 458 -31.01 10.52 5.89
C GLU A 458 -30.70 11.01 4.46
N LYS A 459 -30.78 12.32 4.22
CA LYS A 459 -30.49 12.93 2.92
C LYS A 459 -29.04 13.42 2.76
N VAL A 460 -28.25 13.43 3.83
CA VAL A 460 -26.84 13.82 3.78
C VAL A 460 -26.01 12.91 2.84
N PRO A 461 -26.18 11.58 2.83
CA PRO A 461 -25.55 10.73 1.83
C PRO A 461 -25.95 11.06 0.39
N GLN A 462 -27.23 11.40 0.16
CA GLN A 462 -27.70 11.79 -1.17
C GLN A 462 -27.05 13.11 -1.63
N LEU A 463 -26.88 14.07 -0.72
CA LEU A 463 -26.17 15.31 -1.02
C LEU A 463 -24.73 15.01 -1.48
N ARG A 464 -23.98 14.21 -0.70
CA ARG A 464 -22.62 13.81 -1.03
C ARG A 464 -22.53 13.16 -2.42
N ASP A 465 -23.39 12.19 -2.70
CA ASP A 465 -23.37 11.41 -3.95
C ASP A 465 -23.81 12.25 -5.15
N SER A 466 -24.66 13.25 -4.93
CA SER A 466 -25.13 14.18 -5.97
C SER A 466 -24.14 15.29 -6.28
N LEU A 467 -23.25 15.64 -5.36
CA LEU A 467 -22.29 16.75 -5.54
C LEU A 467 -21.49 16.62 -6.82
N ARG A 468 -20.95 15.44 -7.13
CA ARG A 468 -20.13 15.25 -8.32
C ARG A 468 -20.88 15.57 -9.61
N ARG A 469 -22.12 15.11 -9.73
CA ARG A 469 -22.98 15.39 -10.90
C ARG A 469 -23.41 16.85 -10.93
N TRP A 470 -23.85 17.38 -9.79
CA TRP A 470 -24.29 18.77 -9.68
C TRP A 470 -23.22 19.75 -10.16
N PHE A 471 -21.99 19.58 -9.72
CA PHE A 471 -20.93 20.51 -10.08
C PHE A 471 -20.39 20.30 -11.49
N SER A 472 -20.49 19.11 -12.07
CA SER A 472 -20.27 18.93 -13.52
C SER A 472 -21.23 19.81 -14.33
N ASP A 473 -22.48 19.96 -13.89
CA ASP A 473 -23.50 20.64 -14.62
C ASP A 473 -23.55 22.17 -14.31
N HIS A 474 -23.17 22.61 -13.11
CA HIS A 474 -23.43 23.95 -12.62
C HIS A 474 -22.20 24.71 -12.09
N GLY A 475 -21.01 24.14 -12.03
CA GLY A 475 -19.90 24.78 -11.32
C GLY A 475 -18.51 24.20 -11.51
N SER A 476 -18.22 23.58 -12.64
CA SER A 476 -16.90 22.90 -12.87
C SER A 476 -15.70 23.84 -12.67
N ALA A 477 -15.79 25.10 -13.12
CA ALA A 477 -14.69 26.06 -13.05
C ALA A 477 -14.17 26.36 -11.63
N VAL A 478 -15.06 26.36 -10.62
CA VAL A 478 -14.64 26.55 -9.21
C VAL A 478 -13.89 25.33 -8.69
N PHE A 479 -14.38 24.12 -9.02
CA PHE A 479 -13.73 22.88 -8.62
C PHE A 479 -12.37 22.71 -9.28
N GLU A 480 -12.26 23.01 -10.56
CA GLU A 480 -10.98 23.00 -11.29
C GLU A 480 -9.99 23.99 -10.68
N ARG A 481 -10.45 25.20 -10.33
CA ARG A 481 -9.60 26.19 -9.66
C ARG A 481 -9.11 25.66 -8.31
N VAL A 482 -9.99 25.17 -7.44
CA VAL A 482 -9.63 24.63 -6.12
C VAL A 482 -8.72 23.40 -6.27
N ALA A 483 -8.96 22.55 -7.26
CA ALA A 483 -8.11 21.39 -7.53
C ALA A 483 -6.68 21.79 -7.94
N VAL A 484 -6.54 22.84 -8.75
CA VAL A 484 -5.25 23.31 -9.27
C VAL A 484 -4.50 24.16 -8.24
N THR A 485 -5.19 25.12 -7.59
CA THR A 485 -4.53 26.06 -6.67
C THR A 485 -4.36 25.51 -5.26
N GLY A 486 -5.20 24.55 -4.85
CA GLY A 486 -5.27 24.08 -3.45
C GLY A 486 -5.78 25.16 -2.48
N GLU A 487 -6.39 26.24 -2.98
CA GLU A 487 -6.85 27.37 -2.20
C GLU A 487 -8.32 27.67 -2.50
N VAL A 488 -9.03 28.23 -1.51
CA VAL A 488 -10.40 28.74 -1.65
C VAL A 488 -10.37 30.22 -1.36
N ASP A 489 -10.33 31.04 -2.44
CA ASP A 489 -10.49 32.49 -2.34
C ASP A 489 -11.95 32.87 -2.04
N GLU A 490 -12.21 34.12 -1.68
CA GLU A 490 -13.57 34.64 -1.37
C GLU A 490 -14.58 34.40 -2.50
N ALA A 491 -14.16 34.54 -3.76
CA ALA A 491 -15.00 34.30 -4.91
C ALA A 491 -15.36 32.81 -5.05
N SER A 492 -14.39 31.93 -4.89
CA SER A 492 -14.58 30.48 -4.87
C SER A 492 -15.46 30.06 -3.69
N ARG A 493 -15.23 30.60 -2.50
CA ARG A 493 -16.03 30.31 -1.31
C ARG A 493 -17.51 30.71 -1.51
N LYS A 494 -17.75 31.91 -2.04
CA LYS A 494 -19.10 32.38 -2.37
C LYS A 494 -19.79 31.46 -3.40
N SER A 495 -19.09 31.10 -4.46
CA SER A 495 -19.62 30.22 -5.49
C SER A 495 -19.91 28.80 -4.98
N LEU A 496 -19.00 28.21 -4.18
CA LEU A 496 -19.21 26.91 -3.53
C LEU A 496 -20.46 26.96 -2.63
N ARG A 497 -20.58 28.01 -1.82
CA ARG A 497 -21.70 28.23 -0.91
C ARG A 497 -23.04 28.33 -1.67
N GLU A 498 -23.10 29.12 -2.72
CA GLU A 498 -24.32 29.30 -3.52
C GLU A 498 -24.74 27.98 -4.20
N ASN A 499 -23.81 27.24 -4.75
CA ASN A 499 -24.08 25.96 -5.42
C ASN A 499 -24.52 24.88 -4.42
N VAL A 500 -23.84 24.75 -3.30
CA VAL A 500 -24.25 23.80 -2.27
C VAL A 500 -25.60 24.15 -1.67
N ALA A 501 -25.88 25.44 -1.43
CA ALA A 501 -27.18 25.91 -0.95
C ALA A 501 -28.33 25.54 -1.90
N LYS A 502 -28.13 25.69 -3.22
CA LYS A 502 -29.11 25.26 -4.23
C LYS A 502 -29.36 23.75 -4.19
N LEU A 503 -28.29 22.95 -4.11
CA LEU A 503 -28.41 21.50 -4.06
C LEU A 503 -29.08 21.02 -2.74
N VAL A 504 -28.76 21.64 -1.62
CA VAL A 504 -29.43 21.39 -0.33
C VAL A 504 -30.91 21.73 -0.41
N PHE A 505 -31.23 22.85 -1.06
CA PHE A 505 -32.62 23.27 -1.26
C PHE A 505 -33.41 22.26 -2.11
N GLU A 506 -32.90 21.84 -3.25
CA GLU A 506 -33.53 20.82 -4.10
C GLU A 506 -33.78 19.51 -3.33
N LEU A 507 -32.78 19.06 -2.55
CA LEU A 507 -32.89 17.83 -1.76
C LEU A 507 -33.85 17.99 -0.55
N SER A 508 -33.98 19.18 0.02
CA SER A 508 -34.86 19.39 1.19
C SER A 508 -36.35 19.39 0.83
N GLY A 509 -36.71 19.69 -0.42
CA GLY A 509 -38.10 19.70 -0.88
C GLY A 509 -38.94 20.86 -0.30
N SER A 510 -38.30 21.88 0.30
CA SER A 510 -38.98 23.04 0.90
C SER A 510 -38.98 24.27 -0.02
N ALA A 511 -40.02 25.08 0.05
CA ALA A 511 -40.16 26.30 -0.74
C ALA A 511 -39.08 27.35 -0.43
N THR A 512 -38.70 28.12 -1.42
CA THR A 512 -37.64 29.14 -1.57
C THR A 512 -37.03 29.74 -0.27
N PRO A 513 -35.71 29.78 -0.11
CA PRO A 513 -35.08 30.54 0.95
C PRO A 513 -34.96 32.00 0.57
N SER A 514 -35.47 32.90 1.40
CA SER A 514 -35.09 34.30 1.34
C SER A 514 -33.64 34.43 1.81
N LEU A 515 -32.76 34.80 0.93
CA LEU A 515 -31.41 35.27 1.28
C LEU A 515 -31.58 36.59 2.02
N ALA A 516 -31.49 36.58 3.35
CA ALA A 516 -31.37 37.80 4.11
C ALA A 516 -29.94 38.35 3.95
N PRO A 517 -29.78 39.64 3.59
CA PRO A 517 -28.46 40.27 3.54
C PRO A 517 -28.01 40.63 4.97
N SER A 518 -26.79 40.33 5.27
CA SER A 518 -26.05 40.92 6.41
C SER A 518 -24.75 41.50 5.91
#